data_c2939825ca40d485ca4def8224ee1161
#
_entry.id   c2939825ca40d485ca4def8224ee1161
#
_cell.length_a   1.000
_cell.length_b   1.000
_cell.length_c   1.000
_cell.angle_alpha   90.00
_cell.angle_beta   90.00
_cell.angle_gamma   90.00
#
_symmetry.space_group_name_H-M   'P 1'
#
loop_
_entity.id
_entity.type
_entity.pdbx_description
1 polymer ?
#
loop_
_entity_poly.entity_id
_entity_poly.type
_entity_poly.pdbx_seq_one_letter_code
_entity_poly.pdbx_strand_id
1 'polypeptide(L)'
;MSKIIGGAERVPLPDLIIRAAVQRLCSRTATRLASTNAESDASFADEMAARIIAEHTDEANAQHYEVPAAFFAHVLGPNRKYSSCFYKEPASTLQEAEEEALRQTIEHADLADGQSILELGCGWGSLSLWMARQFPNAQITAVSNSHGQRRYIESEAAARGLKNLRAVTADMNVCGGSTAPYRSKCSSTS
;
A
#
# COMPACT_ATOMS: atom_id res chain seq x y z
N MET A 1 -20.32 -10.05 15.57
CA MET A 1 -20.06 -8.61 15.37
C MET A 1 -20.50 -8.07 14.00
N SER A 2 -20.39 -8.84 12.93
CA SER A 2 -20.75 -8.41 11.55
C SER A 2 -22.21 -7.94 11.35
N LYS A 3 -23.20 -8.55 12.02
CA LYS A 3 -24.63 -8.18 11.85
C LYS A 3 -25.03 -6.83 12.48
N ILE A 4 -24.27 -6.32 13.45
CA ILE A 4 -24.54 -5.04 14.11
C ILE A 4 -23.99 -3.88 13.27
N ILE A 5 -22.88 -4.06 12.57
CA ILE A 5 -22.26 -3.06 11.72
C ILE A 5 -23.13 -2.81 10.48
N GLY A 6 -23.63 -3.85 9.81
CA GLY A 6 -24.50 -3.71 8.65
C GLY A 6 -25.88 -3.07 8.93
N GLY A 7 -26.31 -3.02 10.21
CA GLY A 7 -27.50 -2.27 10.62
C GLY A 7 -27.23 -0.78 10.83
N ALA A 8 -26.04 -0.42 11.30
CA ALA A 8 -25.66 0.97 11.57
C ALA A 8 -25.44 1.79 10.29
N GLU A 9 -25.04 1.17 9.19
CA GLU A 9 -24.84 1.84 7.89
C GLU A 9 -26.15 2.30 7.24
N ARG A 10 -27.30 1.75 7.67
CA ARG A 10 -28.62 2.05 7.11
C ARG A 10 -29.41 3.10 7.90
N VAL A 11 -28.93 3.47 9.09
CA VAL A 11 -29.61 4.44 9.96
C VAL A 11 -28.73 5.69 10.05
N PRO A 12 -29.22 6.87 9.65
CA PRO A 12 -28.47 8.11 9.80
C PRO A 12 -28.32 8.42 11.30
N LEU A 13 -27.19 8.04 11.88
CA LEU A 13 -26.85 8.36 13.26
C LEU A 13 -26.37 9.82 13.34
N PRO A 14 -26.77 10.57 14.38
CA PRO A 14 -26.20 11.89 14.63
C PRO A 14 -24.67 11.83 14.76
N ASP A 15 -23.97 12.80 14.18
CA ASP A 15 -22.50 12.89 14.18
C ASP A 15 -21.90 12.78 15.59
N LEU A 16 -22.56 13.35 16.60
CA LEU A 16 -22.15 13.25 17.99
C LEU A 16 -22.04 11.79 18.49
N ILE A 17 -23.01 10.94 18.10
CA ILE A 17 -23.03 9.53 18.48
C ILE A 17 -21.90 8.77 17.78
N ILE A 18 -21.69 9.05 16.48
CA ILE A 18 -20.59 8.45 15.70
C ILE A 18 -19.25 8.82 16.32
N ARG A 19 -19.03 10.11 16.61
CA ARG A 19 -17.79 10.59 17.26
C ARG A 19 -17.55 9.96 18.62
N ALA A 20 -18.57 9.89 19.46
CA ALA A 20 -18.46 9.25 20.77
C ALA A 20 -18.11 7.75 20.66
N ALA A 21 -18.72 7.03 19.70
CA ALA A 21 -18.42 5.63 19.45
C ALA A 21 -16.98 5.42 18.95
N VAL A 22 -16.53 6.22 17.99
CA VAL A 22 -15.15 6.20 17.48
C VAL A 22 -14.16 6.51 18.61
N GLN A 23 -14.39 7.57 19.38
CA GLN A 23 -13.52 7.95 20.49
C GLN A 23 -13.41 6.83 21.54
N ARG A 24 -14.53 6.15 21.83
CA ARG A 24 -14.51 4.99 22.75
C ARG A 24 -13.70 3.82 22.21
N LEU A 25 -13.80 3.52 20.91
CA LEU A 25 -13.00 2.47 20.27
C LEU A 25 -11.50 2.81 20.28
N CYS A 26 -11.15 4.04 19.93
CA CYS A 26 -9.76 4.52 19.99
C CYS A 26 -9.19 4.45 21.41
N SER A 27 -9.94 4.89 22.43
CA SER A 27 -9.50 4.83 23.83
C SER A 27 -9.27 3.39 24.30
N ARG A 28 -10.15 2.45 23.93
CA ARG A 28 -9.97 1.02 24.23
C ARG A 28 -8.72 0.44 23.58
N THR A 29 -8.47 0.78 22.32
CA THR A 29 -7.28 0.34 21.59
C THR A 29 -6.02 0.94 22.23
N ALA A 30 -6.01 2.22 22.54
CA ALA A 30 -4.89 2.88 23.21
C ALA A 30 -4.57 2.24 24.57
N THR A 31 -5.59 1.94 25.38
CA THR A 31 -5.40 1.24 26.67
C THR A 31 -4.78 -0.14 26.47
N ARG A 32 -5.26 -0.89 25.47
CA ARG A 32 -4.71 -2.23 25.17
C ARG A 32 -3.26 -2.15 24.71
N LEU A 33 -2.93 -1.21 23.85
CA LEU A 33 -1.55 -1.01 23.36
C LEU A 33 -0.61 -0.55 24.48
N ALA A 34 -1.08 0.27 25.41
CA ALA A 34 -0.28 0.70 26.54
C ALA A 34 0.05 -0.44 27.53
N SER A 35 -0.67 -1.57 27.47
CA SER A 35 -0.42 -2.75 28.30
C SER A 35 0.43 -3.83 27.59
N THR A 36 0.81 -3.64 26.33
CA THR A 36 1.75 -4.55 25.64
C THR A 36 3.16 -4.35 26.17
N ASN A 37 3.89 -5.45 26.35
CA ASN A 37 5.28 -5.47 26.80
C ASN A 37 6.19 -6.07 25.70
N ALA A 38 7.49 -5.92 25.86
CA ALA A 38 8.49 -6.44 24.90
C ALA A 38 8.42 -7.97 24.71
N GLU A 39 7.98 -8.71 25.73
CA GLU A 39 7.81 -10.16 25.67
C GLU A 39 6.63 -10.56 24.76
N SER A 40 5.55 -9.77 24.77
CA SER A 40 4.42 -9.89 23.84
C SER A 40 4.82 -9.62 22.40
N ASP A 41 5.69 -8.64 22.18
CA ASP A 41 6.16 -8.28 20.84
C ASP A 41 7.11 -9.35 20.26
N ALA A 42 7.98 -9.92 21.11
CA ALA A 42 8.86 -11.03 20.71
C ALA A 42 8.05 -12.30 20.37
N SER A 43 7.06 -12.67 21.18
CA SER A 43 6.17 -13.79 20.92
C SER A 43 5.38 -13.60 19.62
N PHE A 44 4.90 -12.39 19.36
CA PHE A 44 4.21 -12.06 18.12
C PHE A 44 5.14 -12.17 16.89
N ALA A 45 6.40 -11.71 17.01
CA ALA A 45 7.37 -11.81 15.95
C ALA A 45 7.70 -13.28 15.60
N ASP A 46 7.83 -14.14 16.62
CA ASP A 46 8.05 -15.58 16.44
C ASP A 46 6.86 -16.26 15.75
N GLU A 47 5.62 -15.90 16.13
CA GLU A 47 4.41 -16.40 15.48
C GLU A 47 4.33 -15.97 14.02
N MET A 48 4.77 -14.76 13.67
CA MET A 48 4.76 -14.26 12.30
C MET A 48 5.62 -15.10 11.35
N ALA A 49 6.72 -15.67 11.84
CA ALA A 49 7.59 -16.51 11.02
C ALA A 49 6.90 -17.78 10.49
N ALA A 50 5.86 -18.24 11.16
CA ALA A 50 5.07 -19.41 10.78
C ALA A 50 3.85 -19.07 9.89
N ARG A 51 3.53 -17.79 9.69
CA ARG A 51 2.38 -17.34 8.90
C ARG A 51 2.76 -17.07 7.44
N ILE A 52 1.75 -17.09 6.58
CA ILE A 52 1.90 -16.62 5.19
C ILE A 52 2.12 -15.10 5.18
N ILE A 53 2.79 -14.58 4.16
CA ILE A 53 3.20 -13.16 4.06
C ILE A 53 1.97 -12.24 4.06
N ALA A 54 0.89 -12.63 3.35
CA ALA A 54 -0.34 -11.86 3.29
C ALA A 54 -1.56 -12.78 3.46
N GLU A 55 -2.36 -12.50 4.48
CA GLU A 55 -3.63 -13.19 4.76
C GLU A 55 -4.80 -12.46 4.07
N HIS A 56 -5.83 -13.20 3.66
CA HIS A 56 -7.08 -12.65 3.10
C HIS A 56 -6.91 -11.74 1.89
N THR A 57 -5.98 -12.07 0.99
CA THR A 57 -5.66 -11.25 -0.20
C THR A 57 -6.85 -11.07 -1.14
N ASP A 58 -7.69 -12.09 -1.31
CA ASP A 58 -8.85 -12.05 -2.20
C ASP A 58 -9.98 -11.17 -1.64
N GLU A 59 -10.26 -11.29 -0.33
CA GLU A 59 -11.25 -10.45 0.34
C GLU A 59 -10.81 -8.98 0.38
N ALA A 60 -9.53 -8.73 0.64
CA ALA A 60 -8.97 -7.38 0.62
C ALA A 60 -9.05 -6.76 -0.77
N ASN A 61 -8.80 -7.53 -1.82
CA ASN A 61 -8.96 -7.09 -3.21
C ASN A 61 -10.41 -6.71 -3.53
N ALA A 62 -11.36 -7.60 -3.23
CA ALA A 62 -12.77 -7.36 -3.51
C ALA A 62 -13.32 -6.13 -2.79
N GLN A 63 -12.86 -5.83 -1.58
CA GLN A 63 -13.34 -4.71 -0.78
C GLN A 63 -12.68 -3.36 -1.11
N HIS A 64 -11.39 -3.36 -1.48
CA HIS A 64 -10.61 -2.12 -1.55
C HIS A 64 -10.12 -1.76 -2.94
N TYR A 65 -9.96 -2.72 -3.86
CA TYR A 65 -9.25 -2.48 -5.11
C TYR A 65 -10.11 -2.63 -6.37
N GLU A 66 -11.36 -3.04 -6.25
CA GLU A 66 -12.33 -3.05 -7.37
C GLU A 66 -12.98 -1.70 -7.63
N VAL A 67 -12.70 -0.69 -6.78
CA VAL A 67 -13.12 0.68 -7.03
C VAL A 67 -12.37 1.22 -8.26
N PRO A 68 -13.08 1.83 -9.25
CA PRO A 68 -12.43 2.32 -10.46
C PRO A 68 -11.28 3.29 -10.19
N ALA A 69 -10.20 3.19 -10.96
CA ALA A 69 -9.04 4.09 -10.85
C ALA A 69 -9.40 5.58 -10.93
N ALA A 70 -10.48 5.91 -11.65
CA ALA A 70 -11.01 7.28 -11.74
C ALA A 70 -11.48 7.83 -10.39
N PHE A 71 -12.04 7.01 -9.51
CA PHE A 71 -12.41 7.43 -8.17
C PHE A 71 -11.18 7.91 -7.38
N PHE A 72 -10.09 7.15 -7.44
CA PHE A 72 -8.86 7.50 -6.74
C PHE A 72 -8.19 8.76 -7.30
N ALA A 73 -8.47 9.13 -8.56
CA ALA A 73 -8.03 10.41 -9.11
C ALA A 73 -8.69 11.62 -8.42
N HIS A 74 -9.88 11.46 -7.86
CA HIS A 74 -10.60 12.52 -7.18
C HIS A 74 -10.30 12.61 -5.68
N VAL A 75 -9.91 11.50 -5.06
CA VAL A 75 -9.74 11.44 -3.58
C VAL A 75 -8.29 11.42 -3.12
N LEU A 76 -7.35 11.08 -4.00
CA LEU A 76 -5.92 11.08 -3.72
C LEU A 76 -5.23 12.26 -4.39
N GLY A 77 -4.04 12.60 -3.90
CA GLY A 77 -3.20 13.61 -4.50
C GLY A 77 -2.56 13.18 -5.83
N PRO A 78 -1.78 14.07 -6.46
CA PRO A 78 -1.19 13.84 -7.79
C PRO A 78 -0.32 12.60 -7.90
N ASN A 79 0.38 12.24 -6.81
CA ASN A 79 1.22 11.05 -6.76
C ASN A 79 0.46 9.80 -6.31
N ARG A 80 -0.85 9.90 -6.05
CA ARG A 80 -1.73 8.82 -5.59
C ARG A 80 -1.19 8.03 -4.41
N LYS A 81 -0.54 8.72 -3.49
CA LYS A 81 -0.09 8.10 -2.24
C LYS A 81 -1.29 7.85 -1.33
N TYR A 82 -1.62 6.57 -1.14
CA TYR A 82 -2.85 6.15 -0.49
C TYR A 82 -2.93 6.53 0.99
N SER A 83 -1.78 6.59 1.66
CA SER A 83 -1.71 6.91 3.09
C SER A 83 -0.34 7.44 3.49
N SER A 84 -0.23 7.92 4.72
CA SER A 84 1.04 8.31 5.35
C SER A 84 1.80 9.41 4.62
N CYS A 85 1.09 10.44 4.16
CA CYS A 85 1.70 11.67 3.66
C CYS A 85 2.36 12.43 4.82
N PHE A 86 3.52 13.04 4.58
CA PHE A 86 4.28 13.75 5.61
C PHE A 86 4.25 15.25 5.38
N TYR A 87 3.50 15.95 6.22
CA TYR A 87 3.39 17.41 6.20
C TYR A 87 4.52 18.00 7.03
N LYS A 88 5.53 18.59 6.39
CA LYS A 88 6.62 19.26 7.07
C LYS A 88 6.16 20.50 7.82
N GLU A 89 5.28 21.26 7.18
CA GLU A 89 4.76 22.52 7.69
C GLU A 89 3.22 22.48 7.70
N PRO A 90 2.57 23.21 8.60
CA PRO A 90 1.10 23.28 8.61
C PRO A 90 0.48 23.80 7.30
N ALA A 91 1.25 24.57 6.52
CA ALA A 91 0.82 25.12 5.23
C ALA A 91 1.17 24.23 4.03
N SER A 92 1.81 23.07 4.23
CA SER A 92 2.16 22.16 3.13
C SER A 92 0.90 21.67 2.42
N THR A 93 0.98 21.66 1.10
CA THR A 93 -0.06 21.06 0.25
C THR A 93 -0.01 19.53 0.33
N LEU A 94 -1.10 18.86 -0.09
CA LEU A 94 -1.12 17.40 -0.17
C LEU A 94 -0.01 16.87 -1.10
N GLN A 95 0.22 17.53 -2.23
CA GLN A 95 1.29 17.15 -3.17
C GLN A 95 2.66 17.18 -2.49
N GLU A 96 3.01 18.27 -1.81
CA GLU A 96 4.27 18.38 -1.08
C GLU A 96 4.41 17.33 0.01
N ALA A 97 3.31 17.01 0.69
CA ALA A 97 3.30 15.98 1.72
C ALA A 97 3.45 14.57 1.14
N GLU A 98 2.89 14.27 -0.04
CA GLU A 98 3.13 13.03 -0.77
C GLU A 98 4.59 12.90 -1.20
N GLU A 99 5.13 13.95 -1.84
CA GLU A 99 6.51 13.99 -2.36
C GLU A 99 7.52 13.83 -1.23
N GLU A 100 7.31 14.49 -0.11
CA GLU A 100 8.20 14.37 1.04
C GLU A 100 8.17 12.96 1.64
N ALA A 101 7.00 12.35 1.76
CA ALA A 101 6.90 10.97 2.24
C ALA A 101 7.57 9.96 1.30
N LEU A 102 7.45 10.15 -0.02
CA LEU A 102 8.13 9.32 -1.02
C LEU A 102 9.65 9.50 -0.95
N ARG A 103 10.14 10.72 -0.79
CA ARG A 103 11.55 11.04 -0.62
C ARG A 103 12.13 10.35 0.62
N GLN A 104 11.44 10.46 1.77
CA GLN A 104 11.86 9.79 3.01
C GLN A 104 11.87 8.26 2.86
N THR A 105 10.89 7.69 2.15
CA THR A 105 10.86 6.25 1.88
C THR A 105 12.10 5.80 1.10
N ILE A 106 12.49 6.56 0.07
CA ILE A 106 13.70 6.30 -0.72
C ILE A 106 14.97 6.38 0.14
N GLU A 107 15.07 7.41 0.97
CA GLU A 107 16.21 7.60 1.87
C GLU A 107 16.32 6.48 2.91
N HIS A 108 15.23 6.12 3.56
CA HIS A 108 15.21 5.07 4.58
C HIS A 108 15.52 3.68 4.01
N ALA A 109 15.18 3.45 2.74
CA ALA A 109 15.46 2.20 2.05
C ALA A 109 16.82 2.19 1.34
N ASP A 110 17.62 3.27 1.46
CA ASP A 110 18.93 3.45 0.81
C ASP A 110 18.89 3.14 -0.68
N LEU A 111 17.85 3.66 -1.37
CA LEU A 111 17.68 3.42 -2.80
C LEU A 111 18.49 4.42 -3.62
N ALA A 112 19.14 3.91 -4.65
CA ALA A 112 19.99 4.68 -5.56
C ALA A 112 19.73 4.32 -7.03
N ASP A 113 20.12 5.23 -7.93
CA ASP A 113 20.05 4.98 -9.36
C ASP A 113 20.97 3.81 -9.77
N GLY A 114 20.55 3.06 -10.79
CA GLY A 114 21.26 1.87 -11.28
C GLY A 114 20.96 0.58 -10.53
N GLN A 115 20.20 0.62 -9.43
CA GLN A 115 19.80 -0.59 -8.69
C GLN A 115 18.69 -1.37 -9.40
N SER A 116 18.60 -2.68 -9.08
CA SER A 116 17.42 -3.50 -9.35
C SER A 116 16.51 -3.48 -8.12
N ILE A 117 15.35 -2.85 -8.24
CA ILE A 117 14.44 -2.59 -7.11
C ILE A 117 13.18 -3.42 -7.28
N LEU A 118 12.76 -4.12 -6.22
CA LEU A 118 11.50 -4.83 -6.13
C LEU A 118 10.60 -4.15 -5.10
N GLU A 119 9.43 -3.68 -5.54
CA GLU A 119 8.38 -3.16 -4.67
C GLU A 119 7.23 -4.15 -4.57
N LEU A 120 6.97 -4.66 -3.38
CA LEU A 120 5.84 -5.55 -3.08
C LEU A 120 4.66 -4.74 -2.53
N GLY A 121 3.47 -4.95 -3.11
CA GLY A 121 2.28 -4.21 -2.71
C GLY A 121 2.28 -2.77 -3.22
N CYS A 122 2.66 -2.54 -4.46
CA CYS A 122 2.86 -1.21 -5.05
C CYS A 122 1.59 -0.33 -5.14
N GLY A 123 0.40 -0.88 -4.89
CA GLY A 123 -0.86 -0.14 -4.95
C GLY A 123 -1.05 0.56 -6.31
N TRP A 124 -1.36 1.84 -6.31
CA TRP A 124 -1.51 2.65 -7.53
C TRP A 124 -0.16 3.13 -8.10
N GLY A 125 0.96 2.55 -7.66
CA GLY A 125 2.29 2.84 -8.18
C GLY A 125 2.89 4.17 -7.75
N SER A 126 2.43 4.72 -6.64
CA SER A 126 2.93 6.01 -6.12
C SER A 126 4.45 6.02 -6.01
N LEU A 127 5.03 5.05 -5.29
CA LEU A 127 6.47 4.94 -5.12
C LEU A 127 7.15 4.43 -6.40
N SER A 128 6.57 3.42 -7.07
CA SER A 128 7.15 2.86 -8.31
C SER A 128 7.36 3.92 -9.41
N LEU A 129 6.32 4.73 -9.68
CA LEU A 129 6.37 5.79 -10.68
C LEU A 129 7.31 6.93 -10.26
N TRP A 130 7.36 7.22 -8.96
CA TRP A 130 8.28 8.20 -8.40
C TRP A 130 9.73 7.74 -8.57
N MET A 131 10.06 6.52 -8.16
CA MET A 131 11.40 5.94 -8.32
C MET A 131 11.83 5.87 -9.79
N ALA A 132 10.93 5.45 -10.69
CA ALA A 132 11.24 5.35 -12.11
C ALA A 132 11.62 6.70 -12.73
N ARG A 133 11.04 7.78 -12.24
CA ARG A 133 11.39 9.15 -12.65
C ARG A 133 12.70 9.62 -12.04
N GLN A 134 12.95 9.33 -10.75
CA GLN A 134 14.14 9.80 -10.03
C GLN A 134 15.40 9.01 -10.40
N PHE A 135 15.25 7.73 -10.75
CA PHE A 135 16.33 6.78 -11.00
C PHE A 135 16.23 6.20 -12.42
N PRO A 136 16.60 6.96 -13.46
CA PRO A 136 16.40 6.53 -14.85
C PRO A 136 17.20 5.30 -15.27
N ASN A 137 18.29 4.97 -14.57
CA ASN A 137 19.13 3.80 -14.83
C ASN A 137 18.76 2.59 -13.92
N ALA A 138 17.89 2.78 -12.92
CA ALA A 138 17.41 1.68 -12.09
C ALA A 138 16.42 0.80 -12.86
N GLN A 139 16.32 -0.47 -12.48
CA GLN A 139 15.32 -1.41 -13.00
C GLN A 139 14.31 -1.72 -11.91
N ILE A 140 13.08 -1.24 -12.07
CA ILE A 140 12.05 -1.31 -11.05
C ILE A 140 11.01 -2.36 -11.45
N THR A 141 10.75 -3.31 -10.54
CA THR A 141 9.65 -4.25 -10.65
C THR A 141 8.64 -3.97 -9.54
N ALA A 142 7.44 -3.56 -9.93
CA ALA A 142 6.33 -3.28 -9.03
C ALA A 142 5.32 -4.43 -9.05
N VAL A 143 5.01 -4.99 -7.88
CA VAL A 143 4.11 -6.13 -7.75
C VAL A 143 2.82 -5.69 -7.05
N SER A 144 1.69 -5.99 -7.66
CA SER A 144 0.35 -5.85 -7.10
C SER A 144 -0.46 -7.12 -7.36
N ASN A 145 -1.40 -7.45 -6.50
CA ASN A 145 -2.38 -8.50 -6.75
C ASN A 145 -3.60 -8.02 -7.56
N SER A 146 -3.66 -6.74 -7.95
CA SER A 146 -4.75 -6.13 -8.72
C SER A 146 -4.37 -5.89 -10.18
N HIS A 147 -5.12 -6.49 -11.10
CA HIS A 147 -5.00 -6.21 -12.53
C HIS A 147 -5.34 -4.76 -12.89
N GLY A 148 -6.25 -4.13 -12.15
CA GLY A 148 -6.61 -2.73 -12.33
C GLY A 148 -5.45 -1.79 -12.02
N GLN A 149 -4.76 -2.03 -10.91
CA GLN A 149 -3.59 -1.27 -10.51
C GLN A 149 -2.44 -1.44 -11.49
N ARG A 150 -2.15 -2.67 -11.93
CA ARG A 150 -1.13 -2.91 -12.95
C ARG A 150 -1.39 -2.11 -14.22
N ARG A 151 -2.59 -2.23 -14.80
CA ARG A 151 -2.95 -1.50 -16.04
C ARG A 151 -2.80 0.01 -15.88
N TYR A 152 -3.17 0.53 -14.72
CA TYR A 152 -2.99 1.95 -14.41
C TYR A 152 -1.50 2.34 -14.41
N ILE A 153 -0.65 1.59 -13.69
CA ILE A 153 0.80 1.85 -13.61
C ILE A 153 1.44 1.79 -14.99
N GLU A 154 1.10 0.77 -15.79
CA GLU A 154 1.61 0.62 -17.17
C GLU A 154 1.20 1.80 -18.05
N SER A 155 -0.05 2.26 -17.94
CA SER A 155 -0.55 3.43 -18.67
C SER A 155 0.18 4.72 -18.27
N GLU A 156 0.36 4.95 -16.98
CA GLU A 156 1.06 6.14 -16.47
C GLU A 156 2.56 6.12 -16.83
N ALA A 157 3.19 4.95 -16.75
CA ALA A 157 4.59 4.79 -17.15
C ALA A 157 4.77 5.11 -18.64
N ALA A 158 3.89 4.58 -19.50
CA ALA A 158 3.89 4.87 -20.92
C ALA A 158 3.67 6.36 -21.22
N ALA A 159 2.66 6.99 -20.58
CA ALA A 159 2.35 8.40 -20.76
C ALA A 159 3.50 9.32 -20.33
N ARG A 160 4.29 8.91 -19.33
CA ARG A 160 5.46 9.65 -18.83
C ARG A 160 6.79 9.24 -19.50
N GLY A 161 6.76 8.28 -20.44
CA GLY A 161 7.97 7.78 -21.11
C GLY A 161 8.93 6.99 -20.23
N LEU A 162 8.46 6.44 -19.11
CA LEU A 162 9.26 5.66 -18.16
C LEU A 162 9.44 4.24 -18.71
N LYS A 163 10.67 3.87 -19.07
CA LYS A 163 11.00 2.57 -19.68
C LYS A 163 11.62 1.58 -18.71
N ASN A 164 11.93 2.03 -17.52
CA ASN A 164 12.65 1.31 -16.47
C ASN A 164 11.74 0.75 -15.38
N LEU A 165 10.41 0.80 -15.59
CA LEU A 165 9.40 0.28 -14.68
C LEU A 165 8.60 -0.85 -15.34
N ARG A 166 8.53 -1.99 -14.65
CA ARG A 166 7.69 -3.13 -15.00
C ARG A 166 6.68 -3.39 -13.89
N ALA A 167 5.40 -3.34 -14.20
CA ALA A 167 4.34 -3.75 -13.28
C ALA A 167 3.96 -5.23 -13.50
N VAL A 168 3.73 -5.96 -12.41
CA VAL A 168 3.40 -7.39 -12.42
C VAL A 168 2.19 -7.62 -11.51
N THR A 169 1.23 -8.42 -12.00
CA THR A 169 0.16 -8.92 -11.13
C THR A 169 0.57 -10.28 -10.58
N ALA A 170 0.76 -10.38 -9.27
CA ALA A 170 1.09 -11.62 -8.58
C ALA A 170 0.67 -11.56 -7.11
N ASP A 171 0.38 -12.73 -6.55
CA ASP A 171 0.25 -12.90 -5.10
C ASP A 171 1.66 -12.96 -4.48
N MET A 172 1.94 -12.09 -3.52
CA MET A 172 3.24 -12.05 -2.84
C MET A 172 3.54 -13.32 -2.04
N ASN A 173 2.52 -14.07 -1.63
CA ASN A 173 2.71 -15.38 -0.99
C ASN A 173 3.40 -16.39 -1.92
N VAL A 174 3.17 -16.29 -3.24
CA VAL A 174 3.79 -17.16 -4.25
C VAL A 174 5.22 -16.68 -4.58
N CYS A 175 5.47 -15.39 -4.48
CA CYS A 175 6.78 -14.80 -4.77
C CYS A 175 7.81 -15.04 -3.64
N GLY A 176 7.37 -15.23 -2.38
CA GLY A 176 8.25 -15.40 -1.21
C GLY A 176 8.77 -16.81 -0.98
N GLY A 177 8.27 -17.83 -1.67
CA GLY A 177 8.58 -19.25 -1.43
C GLY A 177 9.69 -19.85 -2.28
N SER A 178 10.44 -19.08 -3.08
CA SER A 178 11.45 -19.62 -3.99
C SER A 178 12.74 -18.82 -3.93
N THR A 179 13.81 -19.47 -3.49
CA THR A 179 15.20 -19.03 -3.70
C THR A 179 15.65 -19.12 -5.18
N ALA A 180 14.73 -19.42 -6.07
CA ALA A 180 14.95 -19.41 -7.52
C ALA A 180 14.77 -18.00 -8.10
N PRO A 181 15.57 -17.59 -9.08
CA PRO A 181 15.46 -16.26 -9.65
C PRO A 181 14.05 -16.04 -10.21
N TYR A 182 13.46 -14.92 -9.83
CA TYR A 182 12.12 -14.39 -10.11
C TYR A 182 11.58 -14.55 -11.56
N ARG A 183 12.38 -15.13 -12.44
CA ARG A 183 12.13 -15.22 -13.89
C ARG A 183 11.06 -16.22 -14.34
N SER A 184 10.66 -17.20 -13.55
CA SER A 184 9.93 -18.34 -14.14
C SER A 184 8.47 -18.54 -13.75
N LYS A 185 7.91 -17.81 -12.76
CA LYS A 185 6.53 -18.08 -12.32
C LYS A 185 5.53 -16.94 -12.49
N CYS A 186 5.97 -15.73 -12.82
CA CYS A 186 5.07 -14.59 -13.10
C CYS A 186 4.75 -14.39 -14.60
N SER A 187 5.15 -15.31 -15.45
CA SER A 187 4.90 -15.25 -16.89
C SER A 187 4.05 -16.41 -17.35
N SER A 188 2.78 -16.41 -17.07
CA SER A 188 1.78 -17.08 -17.93
C SER A 188 0.40 -17.05 -17.28
N THR A 189 -0.37 -16.04 -17.54
CA THR A 189 -1.79 -16.22 -17.85
C THR A 189 -2.17 -15.11 -18.81
N SER A 190 -2.28 -15.58 -20.04
CA SER A 190 -2.88 -14.84 -21.17
C SER A 190 -4.34 -14.60 -20.91
#